data_77ee2cb10c347178aa2250c698e386cf
#
_entry.id   77ee2cb10c347178aa2250c698e386cf
#
_cell.length_a   1.000
_cell.length_b   1.000
_cell.length_c   1.000
_cell.angle_alpha   90.00
_cell.angle_beta   90.00
_cell.angle_gamma   90.00
#
_symmetry.space_group_name_H-M   'P 1'
#
loop_
_entity.id
_entity.type
_entity.pdbx_description
1 polymer ?
#
loop_
_entity_poly.entity_id
_entity_poly.type
_entity_poly.pdbx_seq_one_letter_code
_entity_poly.pdbx_strand_id
1 'polypeptide(L)'
;VGSEMCIRDSIEEVVAKVQKQIEEEIVEVGKRTTIDLGIHGLHPELIRMIGKMKYRSSYGQNLLQHARETANLAGIMASELGLNPKIARRAGLLHDIGKVPDDEPELPHAIIGMKLAEKFKEKPEVCNAIGAHHDEVEMTSLIAPIIQVCDAISGARPGARREVVESYIKRLKEMEDIALSYPGVMKTYAIQAGRELRVIVGADKL
;
A
#
# COMPACT_ATOMS: atom_id res chain seq x y z
N VAL A 1 25.49 -45.74 19.58
CA VAL A 1 25.60 -44.62 18.62
C VAL A 1 24.39 -44.72 17.73
N GLY A 2 23.31 -44.05 18.12
CA GLY A 2 22.07 -44.01 17.35
C GLY A 2 22.29 -43.17 16.11
N SER A 3 22.15 -43.77 14.96
CA SER A 3 22.00 -43.07 13.68
C SER A 3 20.70 -42.27 13.75
N GLU A 4 20.80 -40.96 13.91
CA GLU A 4 19.70 -40.03 13.58
C GLU A 4 19.48 -40.13 12.08
N MET A 5 18.48 -40.94 11.72
CA MET A 5 17.96 -40.99 10.36
C MET A 5 17.32 -39.65 10.11
N CYS A 6 18.03 -38.76 9.41
CA CYS A 6 17.41 -37.54 8.86
C CYS A 6 16.27 -37.99 7.97
N ILE A 7 15.05 -37.91 8.49
CA ILE A 7 13.83 -38.02 7.69
C ILE A 7 13.87 -36.79 6.77
N ARG A 8 14.29 -36.97 5.53
CA ARG A 8 14.10 -35.96 4.48
C ARG A 8 12.62 -36.00 4.14
N ASP A 9 11.90 -35.05 4.72
CA ASP A 9 10.54 -34.77 4.26
C ASP A 9 10.61 -34.56 2.74
N SER A 10 9.66 -35.10 1.99
CA SER A 10 9.59 -34.82 0.55
C SER A 10 9.37 -33.33 0.33
N ILE A 11 9.80 -32.80 -0.82
CA ILE A 11 9.59 -31.38 -1.16
C ILE A 11 8.11 -31.04 -1.06
N GLU A 12 7.23 -31.95 -1.50
CA GLU A 12 5.77 -31.79 -1.48
C GLU A 12 5.25 -31.70 -0.04
N GLU A 13 5.76 -32.51 0.88
CA GLU A 13 5.36 -32.49 2.30
C GLU A 13 5.79 -31.18 2.97
N VAL A 14 7.00 -30.70 2.68
CA VAL A 14 7.48 -29.40 3.19
C VAL A 14 6.64 -28.27 2.64
N VAL A 15 6.34 -28.27 1.34
CA VAL A 15 5.47 -27.25 0.71
C VAL A 15 4.09 -27.25 1.35
N ALA A 16 3.44 -28.41 1.50
CA ALA A 16 2.12 -28.51 2.11
C ALA A 16 2.12 -28.01 3.58
N LYS A 17 3.15 -28.34 4.34
CA LYS A 17 3.31 -27.89 5.72
C LYS A 17 3.48 -26.38 5.81
N VAL A 18 4.36 -25.79 4.98
CA VAL A 18 4.58 -24.35 4.93
C VAL A 18 3.31 -23.61 4.46
N GLN A 19 2.62 -24.15 3.48
CA GLN A 19 1.36 -23.58 2.98
C GLN A 19 0.30 -23.49 4.08
N LYS A 20 0.16 -24.56 4.88
CA LYS A 20 -0.73 -24.54 6.04
C LYS A 20 -0.33 -23.51 7.09
N GLN A 21 0.96 -23.40 7.39
CA GLN A 21 1.48 -22.41 8.35
C GLN A 21 1.21 -20.98 7.88
N ILE A 22 1.41 -20.69 6.59
CA ILE A 22 1.13 -19.37 6.00
C ILE A 22 -0.37 -19.04 6.09
N GLU A 23 -1.26 -20.00 5.81
CA GLU A 23 -2.71 -19.76 5.94
C GLU A 23 -3.13 -19.49 7.39
N GLU A 24 -2.56 -20.18 8.36
CA GLU A 24 -2.79 -19.92 9.79
C GLU A 24 -2.29 -18.52 10.19
N GLU A 25 -1.09 -18.14 9.74
CA GLU A 25 -0.52 -16.82 9.97
C GLU A 25 -1.36 -15.71 9.32
N ILE A 26 -1.86 -15.90 8.10
CA ILE A 26 -2.74 -14.96 7.41
C ILE A 26 -3.97 -14.64 8.27
N VAL A 27 -4.63 -15.67 8.80
CA VAL A 27 -5.82 -15.49 9.63
C VAL A 27 -5.48 -14.78 10.94
N GLU A 28 -4.36 -15.13 11.57
CA GLU A 28 -3.90 -14.49 12.81
C GLU A 28 -3.57 -13.01 12.59
N VAL A 29 -2.81 -12.68 11.55
CA VAL A 29 -2.46 -11.29 11.19
C VAL A 29 -3.70 -10.46 10.91
N GLY A 30 -4.67 -11.01 10.17
CA GLY A 30 -5.94 -10.34 9.90
C GLY A 30 -6.70 -10.03 11.19
N LYS A 31 -6.86 -11.02 12.07
CA LYS A 31 -7.52 -10.84 13.38
C LYS A 31 -6.80 -9.81 14.23
N ARG A 32 -5.48 -9.90 14.37
CA ARG A 32 -4.69 -8.95 15.15
C ARG A 32 -4.84 -7.53 14.63
N THR A 33 -4.78 -7.35 13.29
CA THR A 33 -4.95 -6.04 12.67
C THR A 33 -6.30 -5.41 12.99
N THR A 34 -7.39 -6.19 12.94
CA THR A 34 -8.72 -5.68 13.26
C THR A 34 -8.86 -5.30 14.73
N ILE A 35 -8.26 -6.07 15.64
CA ILE A 35 -8.23 -5.77 17.08
C ILE A 35 -7.45 -4.49 17.34
N ASP A 36 -6.23 -4.36 16.78
CA ASP A 36 -5.37 -3.18 16.96
C ASP A 36 -6.06 -1.88 16.51
N LEU A 37 -6.88 -1.94 15.46
CA LEU A 37 -7.62 -0.80 14.92
C LEU A 37 -9.00 -0.59 15.58
N GLY A 38 -9.41 -1.47 16.49
CA GLY A 38 -10.72 -1.43 17.14
C GLY A 38 -11.89 -1.67 16.17
N ILE A 39 -11.66 -2.46 15.11
CA ILE A 39 -12.66 -2.81 14.09
C ILE A 39 -13.23 -4.18 14.41
N HIS A 40 -14.53 -4.23 14.68
CA HIS A 40 -15.22 -5.46 15.09
C HIS A 40 -16.29 -5.88 14.07
N GLY A 41 -16.64 -7.17 14.06
CA GLY A 41 -17.73 -7.70 13.24
C GLY A 41 -17.46 -7.69 11.74
N LEU A 42 -16.20 -7.83 11.33
CA LEU A 42 -15.85 -8.12 9.92
C LEU A 42 -16.14 -9.58 9.59
N HIS A 43 -16.56 -9.82 8.36
CA HIS A 43 -16.73 -11.19 7.87
C HIS A 43 -15.37 -11.94 7.88
N PRO A 44 -15.32 -13.24 8.26
CA PRO A 44 -14.08 -14.02 8.33
C PRO A 44 -13.23 -13.97 7.05
N GLU A 45 -13.86 -13.98 5.88
CA GLU A 45 -13.16 -13.85 4.60
C GLU A 45 -12.48 -12.49 4.42
N LEU A 46 -13.11 -11.40 4.84
CA LEU A 46 -12.47 -10.08 4.82
C LEU A 46 -11.27 -10.04 5.77
N ILE A 47 -11.38 -10.66 6.94
CA ILE A 47 -10.27 -10.78 7.90
C ILE A 47 -9.11 -11.57 7.26
N ARG A 48 -9.40 -12.67 6.58
CA ARG A 48 -8.41 -13.47 5.86
C ARG A 48 -7.75 -12.65 4.74
N MET A 49 -8.53 -11.90 3.97
CA MET A 49 -8.00 -11.03 2.90
C MET A 49 -7.12 -9.92 3.46
N ILE A 50 -7.48 -9.30 4.60
CA ILE A 50 -6.63 -8.34 5.31
C ILE A 50 -5.29 -8.99 5.68
N GLY A 51 -5.29 -10.22 6.19
CA GLY A 51 -4.05 -10.94 6.49
C GLY A 51 -3.19 -11.18 5.26
N LYS A 52 -3.79 -11.52 4.11
CA LYS A 52 -3.07 -11.67 2.83
C LYS A 52 -2.37 -10.38 2.37
N MET A 53 -2.86 -9.19 2.75
CA MET A 53 -2.20 -7.92 2.44
C MET A 53 -0.77 -7.83 2.99
N LYS A 54 -0.42 -8.60 4.04
CA LYS A 54 0.95 -8.67 4.58
C LYS A 54 1.96 -9.11 3.52
N TYR A 55 1.54 -10.01 2.63
CA TYR A 55 2.38 -10.62 1.60
C TYR A 55 2.24 -9.95 0.23
N ARG A 56 1.55 -8.82 0.18
CA ARG A 56 1.32 -8.04 -1.04
C ARG A 56 1.96 -6.66 -0.94
N SER A 57 2.45 -6.18 -2.07
CA SER A 57 2.96 -4.81 -2.19
C SER A 57 2.35 -4.13 -3.40
N SER A 58 2.19 -2.82 -3.30
CA SER A 58 1.77 -1.95 -4.40
C SER A 58 2.77 -0.82 -4.52
N TYR A 59 3.41 -0.68 -5.67
CA TYR A 59 4.48 0.30 -5.91
C TYR A 59 5.61 0.27 -4.86
N GLY A 60 5.92 -0.92 -4.32
CA GLY A 60 6.94 -1.14 -3.30
C GLY A 60 6.50 -0.86 -1.87
N GLN A 61 5.30 -0.34 -1.63
CA GLN A 61 4.69 -0.18 -0.31
C GLN A 61 3.95 -1.46 0.10
N ASN A 62 4.19 -1.94 1.33
CA ASN A 62 3.44 -3.08 1.86
C ASN A 62 1.97 -2.72 2.01
N LEU A 63 1.07 -3.56 1.45
CA LEU A 63 -0.35 -3.26 1.36
C LEU A 63 -1.03 -3.22 2.73
N LEU A 64 -0.67 -4.12 3.66
CA LEU A 64 -1.24 -4.14 5.00
C LEU A 64 -0.84 -2.90 5.80
N GLN A 65 0.44 -2.49 5.72
CA GLN A 65 0.91 -1.32 6.42
C GLN A 65 0.23 -0.05 5.89
N HIS A 66 0.13 0.08 4.58
CA HIS A 66 -0.61 1.17 3.93
C HIS A 66 -2.08 1.23 4.39
N ALA A 67 -2.77 0.10 4.38
CA ALA A 67 -4.17 0.03 4.84
C ALA A 67 -4.32 0.41 6.33
N ARG A 68 -3.39 0.00 7.20
CA ARG A 68 -3.38 0.39 8.62
C ARG A 68 -3.16 1.90 8.81
N GLU A 69 -2.25 2.47 8.06
CA GLU A 69 -1.96 3.92 8.08
C GLU A 69 -3.18 4.72 7.61
N THR A 70 -3.75 4.35 6.46
CA THR A 70 -4.95 4.98 5.92
C THR A 70 -6.12 4.88 6.92
N ALA A 71 -6.32 3.71 7.55
CA ALA A 71 -7.35 3.53 8.57
C ALA A 71 -7.17 4.45 9.78
N ASN A 72 -5.95 4.60 10.28
CA ASN A 72 -5.66 5.47 11.42
C ASN A 72 -5.86 6.94 11.06
N LEU A 73 -5.31 7.37 9.93
CA LEU A 73 -5.48 8.74 9.44
C LEU A 73 -6.95 9.09 9.22
N ALA A 74 -7.71 8.19 8.57
CA ALA A 74 -9.13 8.38 8.33
C ALA A 74 -9.93 8.46 9.62
N GLY A 75 -9.59 7.64 10.63
CA GLY A 75 -10.22 7.70 11.95
C GLY A 75 -9.98 9.02 12.66
N ILE A 76 -8.75 9.54 12.60
CA ILE A 76 -8.40 10.85 13.20
C ILE A 76 -9.14 11.97 12.46
N MET A 77 -9.02 12.02 11.12
CA MET A 77 -9.67 13.05 10.30
C MET A 77 -11.18 13.07 10.46
N ALA A 78 -11.83 11.90 10.49
CA ALA A 78 -13.25 11.81 10.75
C ALA A 78 -13.64 12.32 12.15
N SER A 79 -12.82 12.07 13.17
CA SER A 79 -13.06 12.60 14.52
C SER A 79 -12.98 14.12 14.56
N GLU A 80 -11.97 14.71 13.92
CA GLU A 80 -11.80 16.17 13.86
C GLU A 80 -12.94 16.86 13.08
N LEU A 81 -13.51 16.18 12.09
CA LEU A 81 -14.65 16.67 11.31
C LEU A 81 -16.01 16.35 11.93
N GLY A 82 -16.07 15.75 13.13
CA GLY A 82 -17.32 15.38 13.79
C GLY A 82 -18.07 14.22 13.12
N LEU A 83 -17.37 13.42 12.31
CA LEU A 83 -17.91 12.24 11.62
C LEU A 83 -17.60 10.97 12.44
N ASN A 84 -18.16 9.83 12.00
CA ASN A 84 -17.98 8.57 12.70
C ASN A 84 -16.60 7.94 12.43
N PRO A 85 -15.64 7.99 13.39
CA PRO A 85 -14.29 7.49 13.19
C PRO A 85 -14.22 5.96 13.02
N LYS A 86 -15.19 5.21 13.54
CA LYS A 86 -15.24 3.75 13.41
C LYS A 86 -15.56 3.35 11.96
N ILE A 87 -16.46 4.07 11.31
CA ILE A 87 -16.79 3.84 9.89
C ILE A 87 -15.60 4.24 9.02
N ALA A 88 -14.97 5.37 9.29
CA ALA A 88 -13.81 5.84 8.55
C ALA A 88 -12.62 4.87 8.66
N ARG A 89 -12.29 4.39 9.87
CA ARG A 89 -11.24 3.37 10.05
C ARG A 89 -11.54 2.10 9.30
N ARG A 90 -12.80 1.65 9.33
CA ARG A 90 -13.23 0.43 8.63
C ARG A 90 -13.09 0.57 7.12
N ALA A 91 -13.54 1.68 6.56
CA ALA A 91 -13.38 1.99 5.15
C ALA A 91 -11.90 2.11 4.75
N GLY A 92 -11.08 2.81 5.56
CA GLY A 92 -9.65 2.94 5.33
C GLY A 92 -8.89 1.61 5.37
N LEU A 93 -9.27 0.68 6.25
CA LEU A 93 -8.67 -0.66 6.26
C LEU A 93 -9.04 -1.48 5.01
N LEU A 94 -10.23 -1.29 4.48
CA LEU A 94 -10.77 -2.09 3.38
C LEU A 94 -10.62 -1.44 1.99
N HIS A 95 -10.19 -0.17 1.87
CA HIS A 95 -10.21 0.54 0.59
C HIS A 95 -9.48 -0.20 -0.53
N ASP A 96 -8.37 -0.83 -0.21
CA ASP A 96 -7.49 -1.55 -1.14
C ASP A 96 -7.72 -3.08 -1.14
N ILE A 97 -8.81 -3.58 -0.55
CA ILE A 97 -9.09 -5.02 -0.46
C ILE A 97 -9.20 -5.69 -1.83
N GLY A 98 -9.58 -4.92 -2.85
CA GLY A 98 -9.67 -5.40 -4.23
C GLY A 98 -8.34 -5.72 -4.90
N LYS A 99 -7.20 -5.36 -4.29
CA LYS A 99 -5.85 -5.75 -4.74
C LYS A 99 -5.43 -7.14 -4.25
N VAL A 100 -6.25 -7.79 -3.42
CA VAL A 100 -5.91 -9.08 -2.79
C VAL A 100 -6.29 -10.31 -3.62
N PRO A 101 -7.39 -10.36 -4.38
CA PRO A 101 -7.70 -11.50 -5.25
C PRO A 101 -6.56 -11.81 -6.23
N ASP A 102 -6.34 -13.10 -6.49
CA ASP A 102 -5.29 -13.59 -7.40
C ASP A 102 -5.72 -13.58 -8.86
N ASP A 103 -7.03 -13.55 -9.11
CA ASP A 103 -7.59 -13.40 -10.45
C ASP A 103 -7.35 -11.94 -10.90
N GLU A 104 -6.80 -11.74 -12.09
CA GLU A 104 -6.68 -10.43 -12.73
C GLU A 104 -8.03 -10.06 -13.37
N PRO A 105 -8.93 -9.40 -12.66
CA PRO A 105 -10.17 -8.96 -13.25
C PRO A 105 -9.91 -7.74 -14.15
N GLU A 106 -10.65 -7.64 -15.21
CA GLU A 106 -10.65 -6.45 -16.10
C GLU A 106 -11.15 -5.17 -15.41
N LEU A 107 -11.56 -5.27 -14.14
CA LEU A 107 -12.14 -4.18 -13.36
C LEU A 107 -11.11 -3.50 -12.45
N PRO A 108 -11.23 -2.18 -12.24
CA PRO A 108 -10.44 -1.45 -11.25
C PRO A 108 -10.56 -2.06 -9.84
N HIS A 109 -9.47 -2.07 -9.07
CA HIS A 109 -9.46 -2.64 -7.72
C HIS A 109 -10.48 -1.99 -6.78
N ALA A 110 -10.79 -0.70 -6.95
CA ALA A 110 -11.82 0.00 -6.18
C ALA A 110 -13.20 -0.63 -6.38
N ILE A 111 -13.55 -0.96 -7.62
CA ILE A 111 -14.82 -1.62 -7.96
C ILE A 111 -14.86 -3.06 -7.44
N ILE A 112 -13.74 -3.80 -7.55
CA ILE A 112 -13.64 -5.14 -7.00
C ILE A 112 -13.81 -5.12 -5.49
N GLY A 113 -13.10 -4.20 -4.82
CA GLY A 113 -13.18 -4.01 -3.38
C GLY A 113 -14.60 -3.66 -2.92
N MET A 114 -15.29 -2.77 -3.63
CA MET A 114 -16.68 -2.42 -3.37
C MET A 114 -17.60 -3.65 -3.47
N LYS A 115 -17.51 -4.41 -4.56
CA LYS A 115 -18.32 -5.63 -4.75
C LYS A 115 -18.04 -6.69 -3.67
N LEU A 116 -16.79 -6.84 -3.24
CA LEU A 116 -16.42 -7.72 -2.13
C LEU A 116 -17.06 -7.24 -0.81
N ALA A 117 -16.96 -5.95 -0.52
CA ALA A 117 -17.57 -5.37 0.67
C ALA A 117 -19.10 -5.55 0.68
N GLU A 118 -19.77 -5.34 -0.43
CA GLU A 118 -21.20 -5.59 -0.61
C GLU A 118 -21.55 -7.06 -0.41
N LYS A 119 -20.81 -7.97 -1.03
CA LYS A 119 -20.97 -9.43 -0.89
C LYS A 119 -20.91 -9.85 0.57
N PHE A 120 -20.03 -9.26 1.36
CA PHE A 120 -19.86 -9.57 2.78
C PHE A 120 -20.66 -8.65 3.69
N LYS A 121 -21.66 -7.94 3.16
CA LYS A 121 -22.66 -7.14 3.89
C LYS A 121 -22.06 -6.02 4.72
N GLU A 122 -21.03 -5.36 4.19
CA GLU A 122 -20.55 -4.11 4.75
C GLU A 122 -21.58 -2.99 4.60
N LYS A 123 -21.48 -1.95 5.45
CA LYS A 123 -22.40 -0.81 5.36
C LYS A 123 -22.25 -0.07 4.03
N PRO A 124 -23.33 0.47 3.45
CA PRO A 124 -23.29 1.20 2.18
C PRO A 124 -22.26 2.32 2.14
N GLU A 125 -22.09 3.05 3.25
CA GLU A 125 -21.07 4.11 3.37
C GLU A 125 -19.64 3.58 3.23
N VAL A 126 -19.37 2.38 3.75
CA VAL A 126 -18.07 1.70 3.63
C VAL A 126 -17.87 1.24 2.19
N CYS A 127 -18.89 0.60 1.60
CA CYS A 127 -18.83 0.15 0.21
C CYS A 127 -18.59 1.32 -0.76
N ASN A 128 -19.33 2.42 -0.58
CA ASN A 128 -19.15 3.62 -1.39
C ASN A 128 -17.75 4.21 -1.24
N ALA A 129 -17.23 4.33 -0.02
CA ALA A 129 -15.90 4.86 0.22
C ALA A 129 -14.80 3.99 -0.43
N ILE A 130 -14.98 2.66 -0.46
CA ILE A 130 -14.08 1.73 -1.16
C ILE A 130 -14.16 1.94 -2.68
N GLY A 131 -15.35 2.04 -3.25
CA GLY A 131 -15.53 2.21 -4.69
C GLY A 131 -15.12 3.57 -5.22
N ALA A 132 -15.26 4.62 -4.39
CA ALA A 132 -15.11 6.01 -4.81
C ALA A 132 -13.72 6.61 -4.55
N HIS A 133 -12.79 5.91 -3.87
CA HIS A 133 -11.51 6.50 -3.48
C HIS A 133 -10.57 6.86 -4.66
N HIS A 134 -10.88 6.38 -5.86
CA HIS A 134 -10.23 6.76 -7.12
C HIS A 134 -11.20 7.32 -8.17
N ASP A 135 -12.30 7.87 -7.71
CA ASP A 135 -13.35 8.49 -8.56
C ASP A 135 -14.03 7.51 -9.55
N GLU A 136 -13.94 6.19 -9.29
CA GLU A 136 -14.58 5.16 -10.13
C GLU A 136 -16.11 5.13 -9.99
N VAL A 137 -16.63 5.61 -8.86
CA VAL A 137 -18.06 5.81 -8.59
C VAL A 137 -18.28 7.13 -7.88
N GLU A 138 -19.51 7.65 -7.95
CA GLU A 138 -19.89 8.89 -7.27
C GLU A 138 -19.78 8.77 -5.75
N MET A 139 -19.22 9.79 -5.10
CA MET A 139 -19.11 9.87 -3.65
C MET A 139 -20.47 10.24 -3.05
N THR A 140 -21.09 9.32 -2.32
CA THR A 140 -22.38 9.51 -1.68
C THR A 140 -22.30 9.82 -0.19
N SER A 141 -21.08 9.75 0.40
CA SER A 141 -20.84 10.04 1.82
C SER A 141 -19.58 10.87 2.01
N LEU A 142 -19.51 11.62 3.12
CA LEU A 142 -18.30 12.36 3.50
C LEU A 142 -17.12 11.46 3.91
N ILE A 143 -17.34 10.18 4.06
CA ILE A 143 -16.27 9.20 4.34
C ILE A 143 -15.41 8.97 3.09
N ALA A 144 -16.00 8.95 1.90
CA ALA A 144 -15.29 8.69 0.65
C ALA A 144 -14.14 9.69 0.40
N PRO A 145 -14.35 11.03 0.42
CA PRO A 145 -13.23 11.98 0.24
C PRO A 145 -12.18 11.89 1.36
N ILE A 146 -12.58 11.53 2.59
CA ILE A 146 -11.60 11.29 3.67
C ILE A 146 -10.67 10.13 3.30
N ILE A 147 -11.22 9.01 2.79
CA ILE A 147 -10.40 7.87 2.39
C ILE A 147 -9.47 8.24 1.25
N GLN A 148 -9.94 8.92 0.23
CA GLN A 148 -9.14 9.39 -0.90
C GLN A 148 -7.95 10.25 -0.44
N VAL A 149 -8.18 11.22 0.45
CA VAL A 149 -7.12 12.07 1.00
C VAL A 149 -6.13 11.27 1.85
N CYS A 150 -6.61 10.36 2.71
CA CYS A 150 -5.76 9.57 3.59
C CYS A 150 -4.91 8.55 2.81
N ASP A 151 -5.46 7.96 1.73
CA ASP A 151 -4.70 7.12 0.80
C ASP A 151 -3.56 7.93 0.14
N ALA A 152 -3.88 9.11 -0.40
CA ALA A 152 -2.90 10.00 -1.01
C ALA A 152 -1.79 10.40 -0.03
N ILE A 153 -2.12 10.75 1.22
CA ILE A 153 -1.15 11.08 2.26
C ILE A 153 -0.23 9.89 2.56
N SER A 154 -0.79 8.70 2.76
CA SER A 154 -0.01 7.49 3.07
C SER A 154 0.92 7.11 1.90
N GLY A 155 0.46 7.28 0.66
CA GLY A 155 1.27 6.99 -0.54
C GLY A 155 2.35 8.04 -0.85
N ALA A 156 2.11 9.30 -0.50
CA ALA A 156 2.99 10.42 -0.84
C ALA A 156 4.14 10.65 0.16
N ARG A 157 4.10 10.04 1.35
CA ARG A 157 5.15 10.26 2.35
C ARG A 157 6.50 9.73 1.86
N PRO A 158 7.63 10.38 2.23
CA PRO A 158 8.96 9.96 1.81
C PRO A 158 9.25 8.49 2.15
N GLY A 159 9.68 7.71 1.16
CA GLY A 159 10.03 6.29 1.32
C GLY A 159 8.83 5.32 1.34
N ALA A 160 7.59 5.79 1.24
CA ALA A 160 6.41 4.93 1.21
C ALA A 160 6.35 4.09 -0.06
N ARG A 161 6.58 4.70 -1.22
CA ARG A 161 6.55 4.03 -2.53
C ARG A 161 7.94 4.05 -3.18
N ARG A 162 8.35 2.90 -3.69
CA ARG A 162 9.63 2.76 -4.39
C ARG A 162 9.70 3.64 -5.64
N GLU A 163 8.60 3.81 -6.34
CA GLU A 163 8.47 4.63 -7.53
C GLU A 163 8.80 6.10 -7.28
N VAL A 164 8.45 6.64 -6.10
CA VAL A 164 8.81 8.01 -5.70
C VAL A 164 10.33 8.16 -5.57
N VAL A 165 11.01 7.16 -5.05
CA VAL A 165 12.48 7.15 -4.92
C VAL A 165 13.13 6.99 -6.31
N GLU A 166 12.63 6.09 -7.15
CA GLU A 166 13.15 5.86 -8.50
C GLU A 166 12.95 7.09 -9.40
N SER A 167 11.78 7.71 -9.37
CA SER A 167 11.49 8.94 -10.11
C SER A 167 12.32 10.11 -9.60
N TYR A 168 12.57 10.19 -8.32
CA TYR A 168 13.45 11.17 -7.72
C TYR A 168 14.91 11.01 -8.20
N ILE A 169 15.44 9.78 -8.13
CA ILE A 169 16.80 9.47 -8.62
C ILE A 169 16.91 9.75 -10.11
N LYS A 170 15.90 9.35 -10.90
CA LYS A 170 15.84 9.62 -12.34
C LYS A 170 15.89 11.12 -12.62
N ARG A 171 15.10 11.94 -11.91
CA ARG A 171 15.09 13.39 -12.06
C ARG A 171 16.45 14.01 -11.72
N LEU A 172 17.11 13.57 -10.64
CA LEU A 172 18.45 14.05 -10.29
C LEU A 172 19.45 13.75 -11.41
N LYS A 173 19.41 12.52 -11.94
CA LYS A 173 20.28 12.10 -13.03
C LYS A 173 20.01 12.88 -14.33
N GLU A 174 18.75 13.11 -14.68
CA GLU A 174 18.37 13.93 -15.83
C GLU A 174 18.89 15.38 -15.70
N MET A 175 18.85 15.98 -14.49
CA MET A 175 19.43 17.30 -14.24
C MET A 175 20.95 17.31 -14.44
N GLU A 176 21.66 16.30 -13.95
CA GLU A 176 23.11 16.14 -14.15
C GLU A 176 23.44 15.94 -15.61
N ASP A 177 22.70 15.11 -16.34
CA ASP A 177 22.89 14.83 -17.77
C ASP A 177 22.66 16.09 -18.62
N ILE A 178 21.64 16.90 -18.32
CA ILE A 178 21.40 18.18 -19.00
C ILE A 178 22.61 19.11 -18.84
N ALA A 179 23.14 19.27 -17.65
CA ALA A 179 24.29 20.13 -17.42
C ALA A 179 25.56 19.59 -18.08
N LEU A 180 25.76 18.26 -18.10
CA LEU A 180 26.87 17.61 -18.79
C LEU A 180 26.82 17.78 -20.32
N SER A 181 25.65 18.05 -20.90
CA SER A 181 25.49 18.27 -22.33
C SER A 181 26.07 19.60 -22.84
N TYR A 182 26.36 20.55 -21.92
CA TYR A 182 26.93 21.84 -22.29
C TYR A 182 28.43 21.75 -22.55
N PRO A 183 28.94 22.41 -23.59
CA PRO A 183 30.38 22.44 -23.91
C PRO A 183 31.20 23.03 -22.76
N GLY A 184 32.28 22.36 -22.40
CA GLY A 184 33.19 22.79 -21.35
C GLY A 184 32.85 22.23 -19.95
N VAL A 185 31.68 21.66 -19.74
CA VAL A 185 31.32 20.99 -18.50
C VAL A 185 32.02 19.65 -18.37
N MET A 186 32.74 19.44 -17.28
CA MET A 186 33.52 18.22 -17.03
C MET A 186 32.77 17.27 -16.08
N LYS A 187 32.11 17.81 -15.07
CA LYS A 187 31.34 17.01 -14.08
C LYS A 187 30.19 17.83 -13.50
N THR A 188 29.14 17.15 -13.10
CA THR A 188 27.97 17.73 -12.44
C THR A 188 27.58 16.90 -11.24
N TYR A 189 27.01 17.55 -10.23
CA TYR A 189 26.51 16.89 -9.01
C TYR A 189 25.25 17.59 -8.54
N ALA A 190 24.14 16.85 -8.50
CA ALA A 190 22.91 17.32 -7.87
C ALA A 190 23.01 17.09 -6.35
N ILE A 191 22.94 18.17 -5.58
CA ILE A 191 23.05 18.16 -4.11
C ILE A 191 21.81 18.81 -3.48
N GLN A 192 21.67 18.72 -2.14
CA GLN A 192 20.52 19.23 -1.40
C GLN A 192 19.17 18.78 -1.97
N ALA A 193 19.02 17.48 -2.24
CA ALA A 193 17.82 16.90 -2.81
C ALA A 193 17.40 17.52 -4.18
N GLY A 194 18.39 17.91 -5.01
CA GLY A 194 18.15 18.50 -6.33
C GLY A 194 17.77 19.98 -6.31
N ARG A 195 18.01 20.67 -5.19
CA ARG A 195 17.83 22.14 -5.09
C ARG A 195 19.06 22.92 -5.51
N GLU A 196 20.22 22.26 -5.53
CA GLU A 196 21.50 22.83 -5.94
C GLU A 196 22.17 21.89 -6.93
N LEU A 197 22.71 22.44 -8.04
CA LEU A 197 23.49 21.71 -9.01
C LEU A 197 24.90 22.31 -9.05
N ARG A 198 25.92 21.52 -8.69
CA ARG A 198 27.33 21.89 -8.85
C ARG A 198 27.82 21.46 -10.20
N VAL A 199 28.34 22.42 -10.94
CA VAL A 199 28.91 22.22 -12.28
C VAL A 199 30.38 22.51 -12.25
N ILE A 200 31.22 21.56 -12.67
CA ILE A 200 32.68 21.74 -12.80
C ILE A 200 32.98 21.95 -14.27
N VAL A 201 33.55 23.09 -14.59
CA VAL A 201 33.91 23.51 -15.94
C VAL A 201 35.44 23.50 -16.11
N GLY A 202 35.91 23.07 -17.26
CA GLY A 202 37.34 23.10 -17.57
C GLY A 202 37.81 24.56 -17.83
N ALA A 203 38.88 24.97 -17.14
CA ALA A 203 39.41 26.33 -17.24
C ALA A 203 39.83 26.72 -18.66
N ASP A 204 40.20 25.75 -19.48
CA ASP A 204 40.68 25.95 -20.86
C ASP A 204 39.55 26.04 -21.91
N LYS A 205 38.28 25.98 -21.46
CA LYS A 205 37.12 25.93 -22.35
C LYS A 205 36.04 26.97 -22.03
N LEU A 206 36.41 27.99 -21.25
CA LEU A 206 35.60 29.17 -20.99
C LEU A 206 35.89 30.27 -21.98
#